data_0d5b6daeb0b345acde203dd4c230d524
#
_entry.id   0d5b6daeb0b345acde203dd4c230d524
#
_cell.length_a   1.000
_cell.length_b   1.000
_cell.length_c   1.000
_cell.angle_alpha   90.00
_cell.angle_beta   90.00
_cell.angle_gamma   90.00
#
_symmetry.space_group_name_H-M   'P 1'
#
loop_
_entity.id
_entity.type
_entity.pdbx_description
1 polymer ?
#
loop_
_entity_poly.entity_id
_entity_poly.type
_entity_poly.pdbx_seq_one_letter_code
_entity_poly.pdbx_strand_id
1 'polypeptide(L)'
;MLIAAGWITILLLVGGVTLDRTLTALITRSFDEQLGYILTGMVGSAEIGPDGEIFLNRPLGDQRFLEPNSGLYWQIRARGHEDFASRSLWDRSLRVRNTRFDSEPQVYDSDQFSGEPLRVTERSIILPGSETQWRFTVAVSRAELDTQIRQTRSILLYSFLILGFGLLVMAGLQTWYGLHPLRRVRRAIKQMRTTGTNRVTEPLPLEVQPMVEELNALLAHTERQAEEARTHAGNLAHALKTPLTVVMNAATARAPDLPDTVIREAAVMRRQVDHHLARARAVGRRAAGLSRASV
;
A
#
# COMPACT_ATOMS: atom_id res chain seq x y z
N MET A 1 10.22 -2.79 -3.12
CA MET A 1 9.85 -1.44 -2.66
C MET A 1 8.82 -0.76 -3.55
N LEU A 2 9.02 -0.60 -4.86
CA LEU A 2 8.08 0.12 -5.74
C LEU A 2 6.66 -0.45 -5.71
N ILE A 3 6.51 -1.78 -5.71
CA ILE A 3 5.19 -2.43 -5.66
C ILE A 3 4.47 -2.13 -4.33
N ALA A 4 5.17 -2.25 -3.20
CA ALA A 4 4.59 -1.94 -1.89
C ALA A 4 4.20 -0.46 -1.77
N ALA A 5 5.07 0.45 -2.23
CA ALA A 5 4.76 1.88 -2.27
C ALA A 5 3.55 2.18 -3.16
N GLY A 6 3.44 1.51 -4.32
CA GLY A 6 2.27 1.63 -5.20
C GLY A 6 0.99 1.18 -4.52
N TRP A 7 0.98 0.02 -3.87
CA TRP A 7 -0.17 -0.48 -3.13
C TRP A 7 -0.59 0.42 -1.97
N ILE A 8 0.37 0.91 -1.17
CA ILE A 8 0.11 1.85 -0.07
C ILE A 8 -0.54 3.12 -0.62
N THR A 9 0.01 3.69 -1.70
CA THR A 9 -0.52 4.92 -2.32
C THR A 9 -1.95 4.71 -2.84
N ILE A 10 -2.22 3.62 -3.56
CA ILE A 10 -3.56 3.32 -4.08
C ILE A 10 -4.55 3.15 -2.94
N LEU A 11 -4.20 2.40 -1.90
CA LEU A 11 -5.09 2.12 -0.77
C LEU A 11 -5.41 3.39 0.03
N LEU A 12 -4.42 4.26 0.26
CA LEU A 12 -4.61 5.54 0.92
C LEU A 12 -5.46 6.50 0.06
N LEU A 13 -5.26 6.51 -1.25
CA LEU A 13 -6.02 7.38 -2.15
C LEU A 13 -7.48 6.93 -2.22
N VAL A 14 -7.75 5.64 -2.41
CA VAL A 14 -9.11 5.10 -2.43
C VAL A 14 -9.80 5.30 -1.08
N GLY A 15 -9.11 4.97 0.01
CA GLY A 15 -9.63 5.17 1.37
C GLY A 15 -9.91 6.64 1.69
N GLY A 16 -8.99 7.53 1.33
CA GLY A 16 -9.12 8.96 1.53
C GLY A 16 -10.29 9.57 0.76
N VAL A 17 -10.43 9.23 -0.53
CA VAL A 17 -11.56 9.69 -1.36
C VAL A 17 -12.90 9.16 -0.83
N THR A 18 -12.95 7.90 -0.43
CA THR A 18 -14.17 7.29 0.12
C THR A 18 -14.57 7.98 1.43
N LEU A 19 -13.60 8.20 2.31
CA LEU A 19 -13.84 8.85 3.60
C LEU A 19 -14.26 10.32 3.42
N ASP A 20 -13.60 11.08 2.52
CA ASP A 20 -13.99 12.46 2.20
C ASP A 20 -15.45 12.54 1.71
N ARG A 21 -15.83 11.66 0.79
CA ARG A 21 -17.21 11.63 0.27
C ARG A 21 -18.22 11.28 1.36
N THR A 22 -17.91 10.29 2.18
CA THR A 22 -18.81 9.84 3.25
C THR A 22 -18.99 10.93 4.30
N LEU A 23 -17.89 11.53 4.77
CA LEU A 23 -17.97 12.61 5.77
C LEU A 23 -18.64 13.86 5.22
N THR A 24 -18.35 14.27 3.99
CA THR A 24 -19.04 15.39 3.34
C THR A 24 -20.54 15.14 3.25
N ALA A 25 -20.95 13.93 2.85
CA ALA A 25 -22.36 13.57 2.81
C ALA A 25 -23.02 13.56 4.20
N LEU A 26 -22.34 13.07 5.23
CA LEU A 26 -22.84 13.09 6.61
C LEU A 26 -23.00 14.53 7.14
N ILE A 27 -22.00 15.39 6.94
CA ILE A 27 -22.04 16.79 7.37
C ILE A 27 -23.21 17.51 6.67
N THR A 28 -23.34 17.34 5.35
CA THR A 28 -24.42 17.96 4.59
C THR A 28 -25.79 17.46 5.04
N ARG A 29 -25.91 16.14 5.26
CA ARG A 29 -27.17 15.55 5.74
C ARG A 29 -27.57 16.06 7.14
N SER A 30 -26.62 16.11 8.07
CA SER A 30 -26.87 16.64 9.41
C SER A 30 -27.31 18.11 9.36
N PHE A 31 -26.73 18.89 8.47
CA PHE A 31 -27.10 20.28 8.24
C PHE A 31 -28.53 20.40 7.67
N ASP A 32 -28.87 19.55 6.69
CA ASP A 32 -30.21 19.52 6.11
C ASP A 32 -31.27 19.07 7.14
N GLU A 33 -30.95 18.10 7.99
CA GLU A 33 -31.81 17.68 9.09
C GLU A 33 -32.08 18.81 10.09
N GLN A 34 -31.06 19.59 10.43
CA GLN A 34 -31.20 20.76 11.30
C GLN A 34 -32.14 21.82 10.68
N LEU A 35 -32.01 22.09 9.37
CA LEU A 35 -32.96 22.96 8.65
C LEU A 35 -34.38 22.40 8.67
N GLY A 36 -34.53 21.08 8.50
CA GLY A 36 -35.80 20.41 8.59
C GLY A 36 -36.48 20.55 9.96
N TYR A 37 -35.71 20.52 11.04
CA TYR A 37 -36.24 20.76 12.40
C TYR A 37 -36.72 22.21 12.56
N ILE A 38 -35.98 23.21 12.07
CA ILE A 38 -36.40 24.61 12.09
C ILE A 38 -37.69 24.78 11.31
N LEU A 39 -37.76 24.21 10.08
CA LEU A 39 -38.95 24.27 9.23
C LEU A 39 -40.16 23.62 9.93
N THR A 40 -39.98 22.48 10.54
CA THR A 40 -41.05 21.75 11.27
C THR A 40 -41.51 22.56 12.49
N GLY A 41 -40.60 23.16 13.23
CA GLY A 41 -40.90 24.03 14.36
C GLY A 41 -41.68 25.28 13.92
N MET A 42 -41.30 25.87 12.78
CA MET A 42 -41.99 27.01 12.20
C MET A 42 -43.44 26.68 11.80
N VAL A 43 -43.61 25.54 11.11
CA VAL A 43 -44.92 24.99 10.75
C VAL A 43 -45.81 24.76 11.99
N GLY A 44 -45.22 24.14 13.02
CA GLY A 44 -45.97 23.83 14.28
C GLY A 44 -46.31 25.09 15.12
N SER A 45 -45.64 26.21 14.85
CA SER A 45 -45.91 27.51 15.55
C SER A 45 -46.79 28.43 14.74
N ALA A 46 -47.10 28.09 13.49
CA ALA A 46 -47.89 28.93 12.59
C ALA A 46 -49.41 28.76 12.85
N GLU A 47 -50.08 29.85 13.04
CA GLU A 47 -51.55 29.93 13.19
C GLU A 47 -52.10 31.00 12.30
N ILE A 48 -53.39 30.91 11.95
CA ILE A 48 -54.09 31.91 11.16
C ILE A 48 -54.92 32.78 12.09
N GLY A 49 -54.73 34.08 11.98
CA GLY A 49 -55.45 35.09 12.72
C GLY A 49 -56.90 35.25 12.26
N PRO A 50 -57.73 35.98 13.03
CA PRO A 50 -59.09 36.31 12.66
C PRO A 50 -59.20 37.14 11.35
N ASP A 51 -58.13 37.82 10.97
CA ASP A 51 -57.95 38.59 9.75
C ASP A 51 -57.59 37.75 8.52
N GLY A 52 -57.36 36.44 8.74
CA GLY A 52 -56.93 35.49 7.69
C GLY A 52 -55.42 35.51 7.42
N GLU A 53 -54.64 36.38 8.11
CA GLU A 53 -53.21 36.44 7.95
C GLU A 53 -52.49 35.47 8.89
N ILE A 54 -51.29 35.03 8.49
CA ILE A 54 -50.51 34.07 9.24
C ILE A 54 -49.65 34.78 10.31
N PHE A 55 -49.55 34.18 11.49
CA PHE A 55 -48.63 34.59 12.51
C PHE A 55 -47.99 33.38 13.22
N LEU A 56 -46.86 33.60 13.91
CA LEU A 56 -46.21 32.59 14.74
C LEU A 56 -46.58 32.83 16.19
N ASN A 57 -47.29 31.86 16.81
CA ASN A 57 -47.71 31.96 18.21
C ASN A 57 -46.51 31.82 19.17
N ARG A 58 -45.40 31.25 18.71
CA ARG A 58 -44.13 31.17 19.41
C ARG A 58 -43.00 31.64 18.51
N PRO A 59 -42.13 32.58 18.98
CA PRO A 59 -40.96 32.95 18.21
C PRO A 59 -40.03 31.75 18.05
N LEU A 60 -39.41 31.62 16.87
CA LEU A 60 -38.35 30.67 16.63
C LEU A 60 -37.16 31.04 17.54
N GLY A 61 -36.65 30.09 18.31
CA GLY A 61 -35.69 30.33 19.41
C GLY A 61 -34.30 30.83 19.04
N ASP A 62 -33.99 30.96 17.74
CA ASP A 62 -32.68 31.42 17.28
C ASP A 62 -32.68 32.92 17.10
N GLN A 63 -31.82 33.64 17.87
CA GLN A 63 -31.69 35.10 17.85
C GLN A 63 -31.25 35.63 16.49
N ARG A 64 -30.57 34.84 15.68
CA ARG A 64 -30.14 35.23 14.32
C ARG A 64 -31.30 35.60 13.43
N PHE A 65 -32.55 35.13 13.68
CA PHE A 65 -33.73 35.56 12.95
C PHE A 65 -34.14 37.02 13.17
N LEU A 66 -33.61 37.66 14.25
CA LEU A 66 -33.88 39.03 14.62
C LEU A 66 -32.78 40.00 14.12
N GLU A 67 -31.62 39.49 13.75
CA GLU A 67 -30.46 40.27 13.34
C GLU A 67 -30.45 40.43 11.82
N PRO A 68 -30.46 41.66 11.26
CA PRO A 68 -30.40 41.88 9.83
C PRO A 68 -29.17 41.21 9.18
N ASN A 69 -29.39 40.52 8.08
CA ASN A 69 -28.34 39.85 7.30
C ASN A 69 -27.50 38.84 8.09
N SER A 70 -28.10 38.16 9.07
CA SER A 70 -27.43 37.20 9.94
C SER A 70 -27.01 35.87 9.28
N GLY A 71 -27.46 35.65 8.04
CA GLY A 71 -27.23 34.37 7.35
C GLY A 71 -28.27 33.31 7.65
N LEU A 72 -29.24 33.55 8.52
CA LEU A 72 -30.36 32.67 8.82
C LEU A 72 -31.68 33.37 8.59
N TYR A 73 -32.48 32.86 7.66
CA TYR A 73 -33.66 33.51 7.15
C TYR A 73 -34.84 32.56 7.12
N TRP A 74 -36.05 33.09 7.30
CA TRP A 74 -37.27 32.38 6.99
C TRP A 74 -38.30 33.30 6.32
N GLN A 75 -39.19 32.71 5.54
CA GLN A 75 -40.28 33.39 4.87
C GLN A 75 -41.46 32.46 4.72
N ILE A 76 -42.68 32.96 4.98
CA ILE A 76 -43.93 32.29 4.72
C ILE A 76 -44.68 33.07 3.67
N ARG A 77 -45.17 32.36 2.65
CA ARG A 77 -45.83 33.01 1.52
C ARG A 77 -47.07 32.21 1.11
N ALA A 78 -48.13 32.93 0.75
CA ALA A 78 -49.33 32.38 0.12
C ALA A 78 -49.84 33.29 -0.98
N ARG A 79 -50.63 32.74 -1.89
CA ARG A 79 -51.28 33.58 -2.94
C ARG A 79 -52.34 34.50 -2.34
N GLY A 80 -52.24 35.78 -2.63
CA GLY A 80 -53.21 36.81 -2.18
C GLY A 80 -53.01 37.31 -0.75
N HIS A 81 -51.93 36.89 -0.08
CA HIS A 81 -51.55 37.34 1.25
C HIS A 81 -50.19 38.05 1.22
N GLU A 82 -49.91 38.86 2.19
CA GLU A 82 -48.61 39.51 2.35
C GLU A 82 -47.55 38.48 2.75
N ASP A 83 -46.31 38.70 2.30
CA ASP A 83 -45.17 37.84 2.68
C ASP A 83 -44.84 38.06 4.17
N PHE A 84 -44.93 37.01 4.98
CA PHE A 84 -44.50 37.06 6.38
C PHE A 84 -43.09 36.49 6.51
N ALA A 85 -42.14 37.32 6.95
CA ALA A 85 -40.73 37.00 6.88
C ALA A 85 -39.98 37.36 8.18
N SER A 86 -38.83 36.71 8.38
CA SER A 86 -37.94 37.01 9.47
C SER A 86 -37.37 38.41 9.35
N ARG A 87 -37.11 39.07 10.47
CA ARG A 87 -36.45 40.36 10.52
C ARG A 87 -35.04 40.31 9.90
N SER A 88 -34.40 39.17 9.90
CA SER A 88 -33.09 38.98 9.33
C SER A 88 -33.05 39.19 7.81
N LEU A 89 -34.16 38.97 7.09
CA LEU A 89 -34.27 39.26 5.66
C LEU A 89 -34.23 40.76 5.35
N TRP A 90 -34.65 41.59 6.30
CA TRP A 90 -34.75 43.08 6.16
C TRP A 90 -35.58 43.49 4.93
N ASP A 91 -34.90 43.94 3.87
CA ASP A 91 -35.52 44.36 2.59
C ASP A 91 -35.41 43.30 1.49
N ARG A 92 -34.87 42.12 1.83
CA ARG A 92 -34.70 41.00 0.88
C ARG A 92 -35.89 40.06 0.91
N SER A 93 -36.07 39.30 -0.16
CA SER A 93 -37.05 38.22 -0.22
C SER A 93 -36.42 36.94 -0.75
N LEU A 94 -36.85 35.80 -0.23
CA LEU A 94 -36.43 34.50 -0.73
C LEU A 94 -37.19 34.17 -2.02
N ARG A 95 -36.45 33.96 -3.12
CA ARG A 95 -37.04 33.53 -4.39
C ARG A 95 -37.26 32.04 -4.35
N VAL A 96 -38.49 31.64 -4.64
CA VAL A 96 -38.90 30.25 -4.71
C VAL A 96 -38.45 29.63 -6.02
N ARG A 97 -37.74 28.53 -5.97
CA ARG A 97 -37.27 27.84 -7.17
C ARG A 97 -38.37 27.07 -7.89
N ASN A 98 -39.30 26.48 -7.13
CA ASN A 98 -40.34 25.64 -7.68
C ASN A 98 -41.72 26.29 -7.52
N THR A 99 -42.46 26.43 -8.62
CA THR A 99 -43.84 26.95 -8.62
C THR A 99 -44.86 25.87 -8.25
N ARG A 100 -44.48 24.59 -8.24
CA ARG A 100 -45.34 23.49 -7.78
C ARG A 100 -45.36 23.48 -6.26
N PHE A 101 -46.55 23.39 -5.71
CA PHE A 101 -46.74 23.17 -4.28
C PHE A 101 -46.52 21.71 -3.95
N ASP A 102 -45.46 21.44 -3.18
CA ASP A 102 -45.11 20.09 -2.75
C ASP A 102 -45.24 20.02 -1.23
N SER A 103 -45.92 18.97 -0.75
CA SER A 103 -46.05 18.71 0.68
C SER A 103 -44.80 18.07 1.32
N GLU A 104 -43.90 17.54 0.50
CA GLU A 104 -42.58 17.03 0.97
C GLU A 104 -41.57 18.16 1.06
N PRO A 105 -40.72 18.17 2.09
CA PRO A 105 -39.63 19.14 2.21
C PRO A 105 -38.66 19.01 1.03
N GLN A 106 -38.41 20.12 0.34
CA GLN A 106 -37.42 20.19 -0.74
C GLN A 106 -36.21 20.98 -0.28
N VAL A 107 -35.01 20.40 -0.44
CA VAL A 107 -33.74 21.03 -0.06
C VAL A 107 -32.94 21.31 -1.30
N TYR A 108 -32.44 22.54 -1.44
CA TYR A 108 -31.60 22.94 -2.59
C TYR A 108 -30.68 24.12 -2.24
N ASP A 109 -29.67 24.31 -3.10
CA ASP A 109 -28.75 25.43 -2.99
C ASP A 109 -29.24 26.62 -3.82
N SER A 110 -29.06 27.86 -3.32
CA SER A 110 -29.45 29.08 -3.96
C SER A 110 -28.37 30.14 -3.81
N ASP A 111 -28.00 30.77 -4.93
CA ASP A 111 -27.04 31.89 -5.00
C ASP A 111 -27.75 33.23 -5.23
N GLN A 112 -28.99 33.39 -4.76
CA GLN A 112 -29.79 34.59 -4.98
C GLN A 112 -29.23 35.82 -4.28
N PHE A 113 -28.48 35.68 -3.21
CA PHE A 113 -27.83 36.78 -2.51
C PHE A 113 -26.36 36.86 -2.94
N SER A 114 -25.95 38.00 -3.45
CA SER A 114 -24.59 38.20 -3.94
C SER A 114 -23.56 37.99 -2.82
N GLY A 115 -22.64 37.03 -3.01
CA GLY A 115 -21.60 36.73 -2.02
C GLY A 115 -22.06 35.88 -0.84
N GLU A 116 -23.32 35.46 -0.78
CA GLU A 116 -23.88 34.64 0.29
C GLU A 116 -24.66 33.44 -0.29
N PRO A 117 -23.96 32.34 -0.58
CA PRO A 117 -24.63 31.11 -1.01
C PRO A 117 -25.50 30.56 0.12
N LEU A 118 -26.73 30.23 -0.20
CA LEU A 118 -27.71 29.72 0.74
C LEU A 118 -28.03 28.24 0.53
N ARG A 119 -28.26 27.53 1.61
CA ARG A 119 -28.98 26.26 1.63
C ARG A 119 -30.41 26.53 2.02
N VAL A 120 -31.36 26.15 1.18
CA VAL A 120 -32.77 26.45 1.32
C VAL A 120 -33.55 25.15 1.50
N THR A 121 -34.45 25.14 2.47
CA THR A 121 -35.48 24.12 2.59
C THR A 121 -36.84 24.74 2.51
N GLU A 122 -37.74 24.17 1.72
CA GLU A 122 -39.11 24.68 1.57
C GLU A 122 -40.13 23.54 1.63
N ARG A 123 -41.31 23.87 2.14
CA ARG A 123 -42.44 22.93 2.21
C ARG A 123 -43.75 23.72 2.07
N SER A 124 -44.71 23.15 1.32
CA SER A 124 -46.05 23.73 1.18
C SER A 124 -47.07 22.90 1.96
N ILE A 125 -47.85 23.56 2.79
CA ILE A 125 -48.90 22.91 3.60
C ILE A 125 -50.18 23.75 3.61
N ILE A 126 -51.31 23.10 3.90
CA ILE A 126 -52.56 23.73 4.20
C ILE A 126 -52.71 23.72 5.73
N LEU A 127 -52.85 24.91 6.32
CA LEU A 127 -53.05 25.04 7.77
C LEU A 127 -54.51 24.75 8.16
N PRO A 128 -54.74 24.24 9.37
CA PRO A 128 -56.09 24.09 9.89
C PRO A 128 -56.82 25.43 9.88
N GLY A 129 -58.05 25.43 9.34
CA GLY A 129 -58.87 26.62 9.26
C GLY A 129 -58.61 27.51 8.00
N SER A 130 -57.79 27.06 7.06
CA SER A 130 -57.55 27.73 5.78
C SER A 130 -57.69 26.80 4.61
N GLU A 131 -58.22 27.25 3.50
CA GLU A 131 -58.17 26.57 2.21
C GLU A 131 -56.93 26.96 1.38
N THR A 132 -56.15 27.93 1.88
CA THR A 132 -54.98 28.50 1.20
C THR A 132 -53.75 27.62 1.47
N GLN A 133 -52.97 27.41 0.43
CA GLN A 133 -51.67 26.73 0.55
C GLN A 133 -50.58 27.72 0.96
N TRP A 134 -50.01 27.45 2.13
CA TRP A 134 -48.92 28.26 2.68
C TRP A 134 -47.59 27.59 2.39
N ARG A 135 -46.64 28.37 1.88
CA ARG A 135 -45.28 27.90 1.65
C ARG A 135 -44.36 28.42 2.74
N PHE A 136 -43.74 27.51 3.45
CA PHE A 136 -42.77 27.77 4.46
C PHE A 136 -41.37 27.55 3.89
N THR A 137 -40.54 28.58 3.98
CA THR A 137 -39.16 28.53 3.46
C THR A 137 -38.20 28.94 4.56
N VAL A 138 -37.16 28.14 4.77
CA VAL A 138 -36.04 28.44 5.66
C VAL A 138 -34.79 28.42 4.83
N ALA A 139 -33.95 29.42 4.97
CA ALA A 139 -32.66 29.51 4.26
C ALA A 139 -31.54 29.86 5.24
N VAL A 140 -30.40 29.20 5.04
CA VAL A 140 -29.22 29.40 5.87
C VAL A 140 -27.99 29.61 4.99
N SER A 141 -27.07 30.45 5.42
CA SER A 141 -25.79 30.64 4.73
C SER A 141 -24.97 29.37 4.73
N ARG A 142 -24.49 28.96 3.56
CA ARG A 142 -23.59 27.80 3.41
C ARG A 142 -22.17 28.05 3.91
N ALA A 143 -21.82 29.29 4.26
CA ALA A 143 -20.44 29.63 4.67
C ALA A 143 -19.96 28.79 5.83
N GLU A 144 -20.84 28.49 6.80
CA GLU A 144 -20.52 27.60 7.95
C GLU A 144 -20.33 26.15 7.50
N LEU A 145 -21.25 25.61 6.70
CA LEU A 145 -21.15 24.28 6.11
C LEU A 145 -19.88 24.10 5.29
N ASP A 146 -19.59 25.05 4.39
CA ASP A 146 -18.40 25.00 3.54
C ASP A 146 -17.10 25.11 4.35
N THR A 147 -17.14 25.83 5.47
CA THR A 147 -15.99 25.94 6.38
C THR A 147 -15.75 24.64 7.12
N GLN A 148 -16.79 23.98 7.64
CA GLN A 148 -16.69 22.66 8.27
C GLN A 148 -16.17 21.61 7.30
N ILE A 149 -16.68 21.60 6.05
CA ILE A 149 -16.19 20.69 5.01
C ILE A 149 -14.71 20.94 4.70
N ARG A 150 -14.29 22.19 4.53
CA ARG A 150 -12.89 22.54 4.28
C ARG A 150 -11.98 22.13 5.43
N GLN A 151 -12.38 22.36 6.67
CA GLN A 151 -11.62 21.94 7.85
C GLN A 151 -11.48 20.44 7.91
N THR A 152 -12.57 19.70 7.72
CA THR A 152 -12.55 18.22 7.71
C THR A 152 -11.63 17.71 6.61
N ARG A 153 -11.70 18.25 5.40
CA ARG A 153 -10.81 17.90 4.28
C ARG A 153 -9.35 18.17 4.59
N SER A 154 -9.04 19.31 5.19
CA SER A 154 -7.65 19.63 5.54
C SER A 154 -7.10 18.65 6.59
N ILE A 155 -7.88 18.32 7.62
CA ILE A 155 -7.49 17.35 8.65
C ILE A 155 -7.26 15.96 8.01
N LEU A 156 -8.18 15.51 7.15
CA LEU A 156 -8.03 14.26 6.42
C LEU A 156 -6.76 14.25 5.56
N LEU A 157 -6.53 15.30 4.77
CA LEU A 157 -5.37 15.41 3.90
C LEU A 157 -4.07 15.29 4.70
N TYR A 158 -3.92 16.08 5.77
CA TYR A 158 -2.72 16.03 6.61
C TYR A 158 -2.55 14.66 7.30
N SER A 159 -3.64 14.08 7.80
CA SER A 159 -3.60 12.75 8.44
C SER A 159 -3.15 11.67 7.47
N PHE A 160 -3.69 11.65 6.25
CA PHE A 160 -3.29 10.68 5.22
C PHE A 160 -1.87 10.91 4.71
N LEU A 161 -1.41 12.16 4.60
CA LEU A 161 -0.03 12.48 4.24
C LEU A 161 0.96 11.99 5.31
N ILE A 162 0.68 12.25 6.59
CA ILE A 162 1.53 11.78 7.70
C ILE A 162 1.55 10.26 7.75
N LEU A 163 0.39 9.62 7.64
CA LEU A 163 0.26 8.16 7.63
C LEU A 163 1.01 7.54 6.45
N GLY A 164 0.82 8.09 5.24
CA GLY A 164 1.49 7.62 4.02
C GLY A 164 3.00 7.77 4.11
N PHE A 165 3.48 8.92 4.59
CA PHE A 165 4.91 9.14 4.81
C PHE A 165 5.48 8.15 5.83
N GLY A 166 4.79 7.96 6.98
CA GLY A 166 5.20 7.01 8.01
C GLY A 166 5.29 5.57 7.49
N LEU A 167 4.29 5.13 6.72
CA LEU A 167 4.28 3.80 6.10
C LEU A 167 5.41 3.61 5.09
N LEU A 168 5.70 4.63 4.28
CA LEU A 168 6.81 4.59 3.30
C LEU A 168 8.17 4.53 4.00
N VAL A 169 8.37 5.32 5.04
CA VAL A 169 9.59 5.29 5.86
C VAL A 169 9.75 3.92 6.51
N MET A 170 8.69 3.38 7.13
CA MET A 170 8.72 2.08 7.76
C MET A 170 9.03 0.96 6.77
N ALA A 171 8.39 0.96 5.58
CA ALA A 171 8.68 0.00 4.51
C ALA A 171 10.14 0.11 4.02
N GLY A 172 10.68 1.34 3.96
CA GLY A 172 12.07 1.61 3.64
C GLY A 172 13.04 1.02 4.66
N LEU A 173 12.80 1.29 5.93
CA LEU A 173 13.59 0.77 7.05
C LEU A 173 13.53 -0.77 7.09
N GLN A 174 12.34 -1.35 7.00
CA GLN A 174 12.15 -2.79 6.99
C GLN A 174 12.92 -3.46 5.84
N THR A 175 12.88 -2.88 4.64
CA THR A 175 13.65 -3.39 3.49
C THR A 175 15.16 -3.24 3.71
N TRP A 176 15.59 -2.13 4.27
CA TRP A 176 17.02 -1.90 4.56
C TRP A 176 17.54 -2.89 5.59
N TYR A 177 16.86 -3.01 6.74
CA TYR A 177 17.25 -3.95 7.80
C TYR A 177 17.16 -5.41 7.33
N GLY A 178 16.08 -5.80 6.64
CA GLY A 178 15.88 -7.17 6.16
C GLY A 178 16.88 -7.61 5.08
N LEU A 179 17.36 -6.68 4.23
CA LEU A 179 18.34 -7.00 3.18
C LEU A 179 19.80 -6.79 3.61
N HIS A 180 20.05 -6.17 4.75
CA HIS A 180 21.40 -5.93 5.23
C HIS A 180 22.24 -7.22 5.44
N PRO A 181 21.69 -8.30 6.01
CA PRO A 181 22.39 -9.58 6.16
C PRO A 181 22.83 -10.20 4.84
N LEU A 182 21.96 -10.15 3.82
CA LEU A 182 22.29 -10.66 2.49
C LEU A 182 23.45 -9.92 1.82
N ARG A 183 23.59 -8.64 2.09
CA ARG A 183 24.75 -7.86 1.61
C ARG A 183 26.06 -8.28 2.28
N ARG A 184 26.02 -8.72 3.54
CA ARG A 184 27.18 -9.29 4.25
C ARG A 184 27.58 -10.62 3.66
N VAL A 185 26.64 -11.54 3.46
CA VAL A 185 26.89 -12.84 2.80
C VAL A 185 27.50 -12.65 1.42
N ARG A 186 26.94 -11.73 0.60
CA ARG A 186 27.50 -11.44 -0.73
C ARG A 186 28.94 -10.92 -0.66
N ARG A 187 29.27 -10.09 0.34
CA ARG A 187 30.63 -9.59 0.54
C ARG A 187 31.58 -10.70 0.97
N ALA A 188 31.15 -11.57 1.91
CA ALA A 188 31.93 -12.72 2.36
C ALA A 188 32.26 -13.67 1.19
N ILE A 189 31.27 -14.00 0.35
CA ILE A 189 31.49 -14.83 -0.86
C ILE A 189 32.46 -14.15 -1.84
N LYS A 190 32.38 -12.83 -2.01
CA LYS A 190 33.31 -12.09 -2.89
C LYS A 190 34.74 -12.12 -2.33
N GLN A 191 34.92 -11.97 -1.02
CA GLN A 191 36.23 -12.04 -0.35
C GLN A 191 36.84 -13.44 -0.44
N MET A 192 36.06 -14.52 -0.35
CA MET A 192 36.52 -15.90 -0.55
C MET A 192 37.21 -16.08 -1.90
N ARG A 193 36.68 -15.48 -2.96
CA ARG A 193 37.28 -15.56 -4.32
C ARG A 193 38.62 -14.82 -4.43
N THR A 194 38.89 -13.83 -3.57
CA THR A 194 40.11 -12.98 -3.64
C THR A 194 41.15 -13.38 -2.60
N THR A 195 40.79 -13.92 -1.46
CA THR A 195 41.69 -14.11 -0.31
C THR A 195 41.98 -15.59 0.00
N GLY A 196 41.37 -16.54 -0.72
CA GLY A 196 41.62 -17.98 -0.51
C GLY A 196 41.07 -18.54 0.81
N THR A 197 40.29 -17.79 1.57
CA THR A 197 39.62 -18.28 2.77
C THR A 197 38.33 -19.00 2.38
N ASN A 198 38.25 -20.29 2.64
CA ASN A 198 37.19 -21.15 2.11
C ASN A 198 35.97 -21.30 3.05
N ARG A 199 35.74 -20.41 4.02
CA ARG A 199 34.61 -20.50 4.95
C ARG A 199 34.05 -19.12 5.30
N VAL A 200 32.70 -19.05 5.42
CA VAL A 200 32.01 -17.89 5.98
C VAL A 200 31.94 -18.09 7.50
N THR A 201 32.68 -17.28 8.26
CA THR A 201 32.79 -17.33 9.72
C THR A 201 32.14 -16.15 10.44
N GLU A 202 31.59 -15.17 9.70
CA GLU A 202 30.93 -14.01 10.32
C GLU A 202 29.61 -14.40 11.01
N PRO A 203 29.29 -13.81 12.19
CA PRO A 203 28.04 -14.02 12.85
C PRO A 203 26.90 -13.47 11.97
N LEU A 204 26.00 -14.35 11.59
CA LEU A 204 24.84 -14.03 10.72
C LEU A 204 23.54 -14.24 11.49
N PRO A 205 22.45 -13.55 11.11
CA PRO A 205 21.12 -13.78 11.67
C PRO A 205 20.68 -15.25 11.50
N LEU A 206 19.86 -15.72 12.45
CA LEU A 206 19.36 -17.10 12.49
C LEU A 206 18.65 -17.54 11.20
N GLU A 207 18.01 -16.59 10.51
CA GLU A 207 17.27 -16.86 9.27
C GLU A 207 18.18 -17.23 8.08
N VAL A 208 19.44 -16.79 8.11
CA VAL A 208 20.42 -17.02 7.01
C VAL A 208 21.43 -18.09 7.36
N GLN A 209 21.55 -18.44 8.64
CA GLN A 209 22.52 -19.40 9.14
C GLN A 209 22.42 -20.77 8.47
N PRO A 210 21.22 -21.40 8.28
CA PRO A 210 21.12 -22.70 7.63
C PRO A 210 21.67 -22.71 6.20
N MET A 211 21.42 -21.62 5.45
CA MET A 211 21.91 -21.49 4.07
C MET A 211 23.44 -21.37 4.01
N VAL A 212 24.05 -20.73 5.01
CA VAL A 212 25.51 -20.59 5.09
C VAL A 212 26.17 -21.88 5.55
N GLU A 213 25.54 -22.62 6.42
CA GLU A 213 26.00 -23.97 6.83
C GLU A 213 26.00 -24.93 5.63
N GLU A 214 24.94 -24.94 4.82
CA GLU A 214 24.88 -25.73 3.59
C GLU A 214 25.95 -25.30 2.57
N LEU A 215 26.15 -23.98 2.39
CA LEU A 215 27.22 -23.45 1.54
C LEU A 215 28.59 -23.93 2.02
N ASN A 216 28.90 -23.83 3.31
CA ASN A 216 30.16 -24.29 3.89
C ASN A 216 30.34 -25.82 3.74
N ALA A 217 29.27 -26.60 3.84
CA ALA A 217 29.31 -28.04 3.60
C ALA A 217 29.63 -28.35 2.13
N LEU A 218 29.02 -27.66 1.18
CA LEU A 218 29.33 -27.81 -0.25
C LEU A 218 30.79 -27.43 -0.56
N LEU A 219 31.28 -26.32 0.01
CA LEU A 219 32.69 -25.91 -0.17
C LEU A 219 33.67 -26.97 0.39
N ALA A 220 33.42 -27.51 1.59
CA ALA A 220 34.25 -28.55 2.18
C ALA A 220 34.19 -29.87 1.35
N HIS A 221 33.08 -30.16 0.68
CA HIS A 221 32.95 -31.28 -0.22
C HIS A 221 33.79 -31.07 -1.49
N THR A 222 33.72 -29.92 -2.12
CA THR A 222 34.49 -29.59 -3.33
C THR A 222 35.99 -29.57 -3.06
N GLU A 223 36.42 -29.09 -1.90
CA GLU A 223 37.82 -29.11 -1.49
C GLU A 223 38.34 -30.56 -1.36
N ARG A 224 37.61 -31.42 -0.67
CA ARG A 224 37.95 -32.83 -0.54
C ARG A 224 38.09 -33.52 -1.91
N GLN A 225 37.15 -33.27 -2.81
CA GLN A 225 37.23 -33.80 -4.17
C GLN A 225 38.47 -33.30 -4.94
N ALA A 226 38.80 -32.00 -4.80
CA ALA A 226 39.99 -31.42 -5.44
C ALA A 226 41.28 -32.04 -4.88
N GLU A 227 41.36 -32.24 -3.57
CA GLU A 227 42.53 -32.87 -2.92
C GLU A 227 42.67 -34.35 -3.28
N GLU A 228 41.57 -35.09 -3.31
CA GLU A 228 41.54 -36.48 -3.81
C GLU A 228 42.03 -36.56 -5.27
N ALA A 229 41.57 -35.64 -6.13
CA ALA A 229 42.00 -35.60 -7.52
C ALA A 229 43.50 -35.28 -7.66
N ARG A 230 44.04 -34.34 -6.86
CA ARG A 230 45.47 -34.01 -6.81
C ARG A 230 46.28 -35.19 -6.35
N THR A 231 45.87 -35.88 -5.29
CA THR A 231 46.54 -37.08 -4.75
C THR A 231 46.56 -38.20 -5.80
N HIS A 232 45.44 -38.43 -6.49
CA HIS A 232 45.37 -39.43 -7.57
C HIS A 232 46.29 -39.10 -8.74
N ALA A 233 46.32 -37.82 -9.17
CA ALA A 233 47.22 -37.38 -10.25
C ALA A 233 48.71 -37.51 -9.84
N GLY A 234 49.02 -37.17 -8.59
CA GLY A 234 50.38 -37.32 -8.05
C GLY A 234 50.81 -38.78 -8.01
N ASN A 235 49.96 -39.70 -7.52
CA ASN A 235 50.21 -41.13 -7.48
C ASN A 235 50.43 -41.74 -8.88
N LEU A 236 49.59 -41.34 -9.87
CA LEU A 236 49.73 -41.76 -11.26
C LEU A 236 51.05 -41.26 -11.87
N ALA A 237 51.36 -40.02 -11.65
CA ALA A 237 52.63 -39.46 -12.16
C ALA A 237 53.84 -40.20 -11.58
N HIS A 238 53.81 -40.51 -10.28
CA HIS A 238 54.89 -41.28 -9.63
C HIS A 238 54.96 -42.73 -10.17
N ALA A 239 53.85 -43.40 -10.32
CA ALA A 239 53.77 -44.78 -10.86
C ALA A 239 54.25 -44.90 -12.31
N LEU A 240 54.12 -43.86 -13.10
CA LEU A 240 54.60 -43.80 -14.51
C LEU A 240 56.08 -43.37 -14.59
N LYS A 241 56.57 -42.54 -13.66
CA LYS A 241 57.93 -42.04 -13.65
C LYS A 241 58.94 -43.17 -13.49
N THR A 242 58.70 -44.17 -12.63
CA THR A 242 59.61 -45.27 -12.34
C THR A 242 59.87 -46.13 -13.59
N PRO A 243 58.89 -46.72 -14.29
CA PRO A 243 59.12 -47.50 -15.49
C PRO A 243 59.71 -46.65 -16.62
N LEU A 244 59.31 -45.39 -16.73
CA LEU A 244 59.89 -44.45 -17.72
C LEU A 244 61.38 -44.22 -17.47
N THR A 245 61.82 -44.07 -16.22
CA THR A 245 63.23 -43.93 -15.84
C THR A 245 64.01 -45.19 -16.21
N VAL A 246 63.46 -46.40 -16.00
CA VAL A 246 64.10 -47.66 -16.39
C VAL A 246 64.32 -47.73 -17.90
N VAL A 247 63.29 -47.35 -18.70
CA VAL A 247 63.40 -47.31 -20.16
C VAL A 247 64.45 -46.27 -20.61
N MET A 248 64.45 -45.09 -20.01
CA MET A 248 65.42 -44.06 -20.34
C MET A 248 66.88 -44.45 -20.00
N ASN A 249 67.09 -45.10 -18.85
CA ASN A 249 68.38 -45.58 -18.42
C ASN A 249 68.93 -46.71 -19.38
N ALA A 250 68.05 -47.70 -19.71
CA ALA A 250 68.41 -48.69 -20.67
C ALA A 250 68.70 -48.15 -22.07
N ALA A 251 67.96 -47.18 -22.52
CA ALA A 251 68.19 -46.50 -23.81
C ALA A 251 69.50 -45.68 -23.80
N THR A 252 69.81 -44.99 -22.72
CA THR A 252 71.04 -44.17 -22.55
C THR A 252 72.26 -45.09 -22.48
N ALA A 253 72.16 -46.24 -21.79
CA ALA A 253 73.23 -47.21 -21.67
C ALA A 253 73.39 -48.09 -22.94
N ARG A 254 72.56 -47.94 -23.94
CA ARG A 254 72.52 -48.80 -25.15
C ARG A 254 72.46 -50.28 -24.79
N ALA A 255 71.70 -50.61 -23.78
CA ALA A 255 71.59 -51.99 -23.27
C ALA A 255 71.14 -52.95 -24.39
N PRO A 256 71.76 -54.15 -24.49
CA PRO A 256 71.44 -55.12 -25.55
C PRO A 256 70.02 -55.70 -25.48
N ASP A 257 69.37 -55.60 -24.30
CA ASP A 257 68.00 -56.05 -24.01
C ASP A 257 66.97 -54.83 -24.04
N LEU A 258 67.32 -53.77 -24.63
CA LEU A 258 66.47 -52.55 -24.71
C LEU A 258 65.05 -52.85 -25.28
N PRO A 259 64.85 -53.63 -26.38
CA PRO A 259 63.54 -53.93 -26.91
C PRO A 259 62.65 -54.65 -25.87
N ASP A 260 63.22 -55.65 -25.17
CA ASP A 260 62.46 -56.40 -24.17
C ASP A 260 62.13 -55.54 -22.93
N THR A 261 63.06 -54.66 -22.55
CA THR A 261 62.84 -53.77 -21.43
C THR A 261 61.74 -52.72 -21.77
N VAL A 262 61.73 -52.20 -22.98
CA VAL A 262 60.67 -51.29 -23.44
C VAL A 262 59.32 -51.99 -23.43
N ILE A 263 59.18 -53.18 -23.95
CA ILE A 263 57.93 -53.92 -24.00
C ILE A 263 57.45 -54.26 -22.58
N ARG A 264 58.32 -54.69 -21.68
CA ARG A 264 58.00 -55.02 -20.29
C ARG A 264 57.53 -53.77 -19.53
N GLU A 265 58.23 -52.66 -19.57
CA GLU A 265 57.91 -51.41 -18.87
C GLU A 265 56.69 -50.74 -19.46
N ALA A 266 56.50 -50.73 -20.79
CA ALA A 266 55.27 -50.26 -21.42
C ALA A 266 54.02 -51.05 -20.97
N ALA A 267 54.17 -52.39 -20.79
CA ALA A 267 53.07 -53.22 -20.24
C ALA A 267 52.77 -52.86 -18.78
N VAL A 268 53.81 -52.55 -17.97
CA VAL A 268 53.60 -52.03 -16.60
C VAL A 268 52.87 -50.68 -16.61
N MET A 269 53.31 -49.75 -17.42
CA MET A 269 52.64 -48.44 -17.54
C MET A 269 51.18 -48.58 -17.98
N ARG A 270 50.90 -49.44 -18.97
CA ARG A 270 49.52 -49.69 -19.40
C ARG A 270 48.66 -50.24 -18.27
N ARG A 271 49.12 -51.24 -17.52
CA ARG A 271 48.37 -51.79 -16.36
C ARG A 271 48.10 -50.73 -15.32
N GLN A 272 49.07 -49.83 -15.03
CA GLN A 272 48.87 -48.72 -14.08
C GLN A 272 47.80 -47.75 -14.55
N VAL A 273 47.83 -47.33 -15.83
CA VAL A 273 46.83 -46.45 -16.40
C VAL A 273 45.44 -47.09 -16.38
N ASP A 274 45.32 -48.37 -16.79
CA ASP A 274 44.06 -49.09 -16.79
C ASP A 274 43.48 -49.23 -15.36
N HIS A 275 44.33 -49.51 -14.38
CA HIS A 275 43.93 -49.54 -12.98
C HIS A 275 43.38 -48.19 -12.47
N HIS A 276 44.07 -47.10 -12.75
CA HIS A 276 43.65 -45.75 -12.34
C HIS A 276 42.37 -45.33 -13.08
N LEU A 277 42.20 -45.61 -14.37
CA LEU A 277 40.99 -45.34 -15.13
C LEU A 277 39.79 -46.16 -14.63
N ALA A 278 39.99 -47.45 -14.30
CA ALA A 278 38.92 -48.27 -13.72
C ALA A 278 38.44 -47.73 -12.37
N ARG A 279 39.38 -47.30 -11.53
CA ARG A 279 39.09 -46.70 -10.23
C ARG A 279 38.35 -45.34 -10.39
N ALA A 280 38.76 -44.45 -11.29
CA ALA A 280 38.11 -43.21 -11.58
C ALA A 280 36.67 -43.39 -12.08
N ARG A 281 36.42 -44.38 -12.95
CA ARG A 281 35.08 -44.76 -13.44
C ARG A 281 34.20 -45.33 -12.32
N ALA A 282 34.74 -46.05 -11.36
CA ALA A 282 34.00 -46.62 -10.22
C ALA A 282 33.52 -45.49 -9.27
N VAL A 283 34.37 -44.50 -9.00
CA VAL A 283 34.03 -43.31 -8.18
C VAL A 283 32.97 -42.49 -8.89
N GLY A 284 33.10 -42.20 -10.19
CA GLY A 284 32.13 -41.45 -10.96
C GLY A 284 30.73 -42.11 -11.01
N ARG A 285 30.64 -43.43 -11.04
CA ARG A 285 29.36 -44.16 -11.00
C ARG A 285 28.69 -44.11 -9.62
N ARG A 286 29.42 -44.11 -8.52
CA ARG A 286 28.86 -43.94 -7.17
C ARG A 286 28.28 -42.56 -6.97
N ALA A 287 28.95 -41.51 -7.46
CA ALA A 287 28.44 -40.14 -7.41
C ALA A 287 27.15 -39.98 -8.22
N ALA A 288 27.06 -40.56 -9.42
CA ALA A 288 25.84 -40.50 -10.27
C ALA A 288 24.66 -41.34 -9.70
N GLY A 289 24.94 -42.40 -8.93
CA GLY A 289 23.91 -43.23 -8.28
C GLY A 289 23.26 -42.55 -7.08
N LEU A 290 24.01 -41.81 -6.30
CA LEU A 290 23.48 -41.01 -5.15
C LEU A 290 22.64 -39.83 -5.59
N SER A 291 22.91 -39.21 -6.74
CA SER A 291 22.12 -38.14 -7.31
C SER A 291 20.73 -38.55 -7.81
N ARG A 292 20.50 -39.84 -8.10
CA ARG A 292 19.21 -40.39 -8.54
C ARG A 292 18.29 -40.87 -7.43
N ALA A 293 18.82 -41.06 -6.21
CA ALA A 293 18.06 -41.54 -5.06
C ALA A 293 17.48 -40.40 -4.18
N SER A 294 17.68 -39.16 -4.57
CA SER A 294 17.30 -37.95 -3.79
C SER A 294 16.28 -37.05 -4.54
N VAL A 295 15.41 -37.68 -5.37
CA VAL A 295 14.26 -36.98 -5.99
C VAL A 295 12.95 -37.55 -5.46
#